data_0503bdcd079f3423de778915cdefd778
#
_entry.id   0503bdcd079f3423de778915cdefd778
#
_cell.length_a   1.000
_cell.length_b   1.000
_cell.length_c   1.000
_cell.angle_alpha   90.00
_cell.angle_beta   90.00
_cell.angle_gamma   90.00
#
_symmetry.space_group_name_H-M   'P 1'
#
loop_
_entity.id
_entity.type
_entity.pdbx_description
1 polymer ?
#
loop_
_entity_poly.entity_id
_entity_poly.type
_entity_poly.pdbx_seq_one_letter_code
_entity_poly.pdbx_strand_id
1 'polypeptide(L)'
;MKVMSGVELDSVVHGGDRERPCNGQAGVVDMTGAGRIRCVAVAAIALILALQAQGVDRPTSTQKTCVTGECHASYAKKPFVHGPVGLGDCKSCHEEVDAKAHTYKLTREGRDLCEYCHLDQTTKKNVHEPLKTGKCTDCHDPHSSESKAMIREKTVADLCVKCHQTGKDVQFPHGPVAVGECTICHASHSADRAKLLVDEPVNLCFSCHVVTKDELSQFEFVHKPAKDDCIGCHNPHGAANPKMLKADAPELCYPCHEDIRKLAETSKHKHSAVTEKGGCLHCHTPHASTVEFILKDAPISLCESCHKDPVKTKDGQTVPSFTKQVEGKKYLHGPVAQKDCSGCHSTHGSEHFRLLVKDYPQLFYSPFSIDKYGLCFSCHPEGLVLTERTSDLTDFRNGDLNLHYVHVNKPRQGRTCRACHATHASDLPKHIRESVPYGVWNLPIQYQKTDTGGGCQPGCHQPFTYDRASPVAYPDKAGPAK
;
A
#
# COMPACT_ATOMS: atom_id res chain seq x y z
N MET A 1 7.68 8.45 -52.51
CA MET A 1 6.66 8.42 -53.60
C MET A 1 5.37 7.91 -53.02
N LYS A 2 4.34 8.76 -53.07
CA LYS A 2 2.89 8.56 -52.76
C LYS A 2 2.54 7.99 -51.38
N VAL A 3 2.03 8.73 -50.37
CA VAL A 3 0.91 9.71 -50.26
C VAL A 3 -0.45 9.04 -50.24
N MET A 4 -1.16 9.46 -49.21
CA MET A 4 -2.62 9.53 -48.99
C MET A 4 -3.21 8.42 -48.13
N SER A 5 -3.89 8.65 -47.08
CA SER A 5 -4.75 9.68 -46.48
C SER A 5 -6.06 8.98 -46.08
N GLY A 6 -6.61 9.36 -44.97
CA GLY A 6 -8.00 9.01 -44.62
C GLY A 6 -8.26 9.01 -43.10
N VAL A 7 -8.54 10.13 -42.61
CA VAL A 7 -9.39 10.63 -41.56
C VAL A 7 -10.78 9.99 -41.61
N GLU A 8 -11.34 9.60 -40.48
CA GLU A 8 -12.72 9.96 -40.14
C GLU A 8 -12.97 9.79 -38.63
N LEU A 9 -13.36 10.91 -38.04
CA LEU A 9 -14.00 11.06 -36.74
C LEU A 9 -15.48 10.69 -36.90
N ASP A 10 -16.01 9.88 -36.02
CA ASP A 10 -17.42 9.90 -35.75
C ASP A 10 -17.73 9.93 -34.25
N SER A 11 -18.32 11.06 -33.89
CA SER A 11 -18.91 11.38 -32.63
C SER A 11 -20.33 10.76 -32.52
N VAL A 12 -20.57 10.01 -31.45
CA VAL A 12 -21.97 9.74 -31.04
C VAL A 12 -22.12 10.07 -29.55
N VAL A 13 -22.81 11.16 -29.33
CA VAL A 13 -23.42 11.61 -28.08
C VAL A 13 -24.80 10.94 -27.96
N HIS A 14 -25.07 10.30 -26.83
CA HIS A 14 -26.43 10.10 -26.25
C HIS A 14 -26.18 9.63 -24.81
N GLY A 15 -26.57 10.30 -23.75
CA GLY A 15 -27.86 10.90 -23.43
C GLY A 15 -28.73 9.88 -22.73
N GLY A 16 -28.83 9.92 -21.42
CA GLY A 16 -29.71 9.02 -20.70
C GLY A 16 -29.65 9.17 -19.17
N ASP A 17 -30.10 10.29 -18.65
CA ASP A 17 -30.51 10.46 -17.27
C ASP A 17 -31.65 9.47 -16.95
N ARG A 18 -31.50 8.72 -15.86
CA ARG A 18 -32.62 8.07 -15.19
C ARG A 18 -32.64 8.44 -13.72
N GLU A 19 -33.41 9.47 -13.45
CA GLU A 19 -33.94 9.75 -12.12
C GLU A 19 -34.80 8.58 -11.64
N ARG A 20 -34.61 8.16 -10.38
CA ARG A 20 -35.58 7.30 -9.68
C ARG A 20 -36.33 8.14 -8.64
N PRO A 21 -37.66 8.09 -8.62
CA PRO A 21 -38.46 8.88 -7.70
C PRO A 21 -38.45 8.26 -6.28
N CYS A 22 -38.27 9.12 -5.30
CA CYS A 22 -38.52 8.81 -3.90
C CYS A 22 -40.03 8.80 -3.67
N ASN A 23 -40.61 7.66 -3.38
CA ASN A 23 -41.98 7.54 -2.87
C ASN A 23 -41.96 7.74 -1.35
N GLY A 24 -42.40 8.90 -0.89
CA GLY A 24 -42.71 9.17 0.49
C GLY A 24 -44.08 8.65 0.85
N GLN A 25 -44.15 7.81 1.86
CA GLN A 25 -45.42 7.58 2.59
C GLN A 25 -45.39 8.43 3.87
N ALA A 26 -46.29 9.38 3.91
CA ALA A 26 -46.55 10.21 5.08
C ALA A 26 -47.31 9.38 6.15
N GLY A 27 -46.65 9.13 7.26
CA GLY A 27 -47.30 8.70 8.49
C GLY A 27 -47.75 9.92 9.30
N VAL A 28 -49.00 10.07 9.48
CA VAL A 28 -49.63 11.09 10.35
C VAL A 28 -49.29 10.75 11.79
N VAL A 29 -48.56 11.59 12.46
CA VAL A 29 -48.45 11.57 13.95
C VAL A 29 -49.04 12.85 14.48
N ASP A 30 -50.12 12.67 15.21
CA ASP A 30 -50.84 13.68 15.99
C ASP A 30 -49.92 14.20 17.12
N MET A 31 -49.67 15.49 17.15
CA MET A 31 -48.94 16.17 18.20
C MET A 31 -49.72 17.41 18.64
N THR A 32 -50.65 17.22 19.50
CA THR A 32 -51.19 18.30 20.33
C THR A 32 -50.24 18.59 21.49
N GLY A 33 -49.78 19.83 21.59
CA GLY A 33 -49.19 20.39 22.81
C GLY A 33 -47.70 20.64 22.78
N ALA A 34 -47.27 21.80 22.24
CA ALA A 34 -46.11 22.62 22.67
C ALA A 34 -45.75 23.68 21.64
N GLY A 35 -46.68 24.56 21.40
CA GLY A 35 -46.52 25.64 20.37
C GLY A 35 -46.43 27.04 20.93
N ARG A 36 -45.61 27.34 21.96
CA ARG A 36 -45.45 28.77 22.41
C ARG A 36 -44.03 29.20 22.84
N ILE A 37 -43.00 28.38 22.70
CA ILE A 37 -41.66 28.79 23.18
C ILE A 37 -40.64 29.07 22.02
N ARG A 38 -40.96 28.80 20.75
CA ARG A 38 -40.00 28.96 19.68
C ARG A 38 -39.94 30.29 18.93
N CYS A 39 -40.93 31.17 19.11
CA CYS A 39 -40.95 32.47 18.43
C CYS A 39 -40.13 33.58 19.10
N VAL A 40 -39.82 33.48 20.39
CA VAL A 40 -39.05 34.50 21.12
C VAL A 40 -37.55 34.36 20.91
N ALA A 41 -37.04 33.16 20.71
CA ALA A 41 -35.60 32.90 20.50
C ALA A 41 -35.11 33.35 19.12
N VAL A 42 -35.91 33.25 18.08
CA VAL A 42 -35.52 33.64 16.71
C VAL A 42 -35.51 35.19 16.55
N ALA A 43 -36.41 35.89 17.23
CA ALA A 43 -36.41 37.36 17.23
C ALA A 43 -35.21 37.94 18.02
N ALA A 44 -34.76 37.29 19.09
CA ALA A 44 -33.60 37.71 19.86
C ALA A 44 -32.27 37.51 19.08
N ILE A 45 -32.13 36.43 18.31
CA ILE A 45 -30.95 36.18 17.48
C ILE A 45 -30.87 37.14 16.29
N ALA A 46 -32.02 37.50 15.68
CA ALA A 46 -32.06 38.49 14.61
C ALA A 46 -31.70 39.90 15.11
N LEU A 47 -32.06 40.23 16.35
CA LEU A 47 -31.74 41.52 16.94
C LEU A 47 -30.25 41.62 17.34
N ILE A 48 -29.63 40.52 17.75
CA ILE A 48 -28.19 40.47 18.09
C ILE A 48 -27.34 40.56 16.80
N LEU A 49 -27.78 39.96 15.70
CA LEU A 49 -27.09 40.07 14.40
C LEU A 49 -27.25 41.48 13.74
N ALA A 50 -28.32 42.18 14.02
CA ALA A 50 -28.52 43.55 13.54
C ALA A 50 -27.69 44.61 14.30
N LEU A 51 -27.27 44.31 15.53
CA LEU A 51 -26.43 45.20 16.34
C LEU A 51 -24.90 45.06 16.02
N GLN A 52 -24.49 44.09 15.21
CA GLN A 52 -23.10 43.89 14.82
C GLN A 52 -22.73 44.56 13.47
N ALA A 53 -23.68 45.21 12.80
CA ALA A 53 -23.45 45.89 11.54
C ALA A 53 -23.32 47.42 11.70
N GLN A 54 -23.13 47.90 12.90
CA GLN A 54 -22.69 49.28 13.07
C GLN A 54 -21.20 49.31 12.81
N GLY A 55 -20.82 49.69 11.61
CA GLY A 55 -19.45 50.03 11.30
C GLY A 55 -18.93 50.97 12.37
N VAL A 56 -17.81 50.60 13.00
CA VAL A 56 -17.10 51.54 13.87
C VAL A 56 -16.70 52.68 12.97
N ASP A 57 -17.45 53.79 13.04
CA ASP A 57 -17.03 55.03 12.43
C ASP A 57 -15.62 55.33 12.92
N ARG A 58 -14.66 55.25 12.01
CA ARG A 58 -13.30 55.70 12.29
C ARG A 58 -13.42 57.14 12.75
N PRO A 59 -12.95 57.48 13.95
CA PRO A 59 -12.90 58.87 14.35
C PRO A 59 -12.09 59.63 13.30
N THR A 60 -12.75 60.51 12.56
CA THR A 60 -12.09 61.47 11.66
C THR A 60 -11.37 62.46 12.52
N SER A 61 -10.16 62.05 13.01
CA SER A 61 -9.26 62.95 13.64
C SER A 61 -8.78 63.97 12.62
N THR A 62 -9.21 65.20 12.76
CA THR A 62 -8.70 66.35 11.98
C THR A 62 -7.26 66.71 12.33
N GLN A 63 -6.62 66.01 13.27
CA GLN A 63 -5.21 66.16 13.57
C GLN A 63 -4.35 65.62 12.42
N LYS A 64 -3.50 66.45 11.85
CA LYS A 64 -2.47 66.05 10.90
C LYS A 64 -1.51 65.07 11.62
N THR A 65 -1.64 63.79 11.27
CA THR A 65 -0.67 62.75 11.71
C THR A 65 0.44 62.63 10.68
N CYS A 66 1.53 61.97 11.03
CA CYS A 66 2.69 61.77 10.14
C CYS A 66 2.28 61.08 8.83
N VAL A 67 1.23 60.24 8.82
CA VAL A 67 0.73 59.48 7.67
C VAL A 67 -0.41 60.19 6.90
N THR A 68 -1.00 61.24 7.42
CA THR A 68 -2.06 62.04 6.74
C THR A 68 -1.49 63.18 5.90
N GLY A 69 -0.21 63.49 6.03
CA GLY A 69 0.53 64.47 5.23
C GLY A 69 1.23 63.79 4.02
N GLU A 70 1.85 64.63 3.18
CA GLU A 70 2.59 64.13 2.00
C GLU A 70 3.85 63.34 2.31
N CYS A 71 4.45 63.54 3.50
CA CYS A 71 5.78 63.03 3.80
C CYS A 71 5.83 61.49 4.10
N HIS A 72 4.89 60.97 4.90
CA HIS A 72 4.92 59.57 5.35
C HIS A 72 3.66 58.79 4.96
N ALA A 73 2.84 59.28 4.04
CA ALA A 73 1.62 58.66 3.60
C ALA A 73 1.83 57.26 3.02
N SER A 74 3.01 56.94 2.48
CA SER A 74 3.36 55.62 1.94
C SER A 74 3.31 54.49 2.95
N TYR A 75 3.57 54.79 4.22
CA TYR A 75 3.57 53.73 5.28
C TYR A 75 2.18 53.22 5.61
N ALA A 76 1.09 53.91 5.24
CA ALA A 76 -0.28 53.48 5.49
C ALA A 76 -1.06 53.12 4.20
N LYS A 77 -0.39 52.99 3.04
CA LYS A 77 -1.06 52.80 1.73
C LYS A 77 -1.36 51.35 1.38
N LYS A 78 -0.67 50.40 1.99
CA LYS A 78 -0.88 48.97 1.66
C LYS A 78 -2.16 48.41 2.31
N PRO A 79 -2.73 47.32 1.80
CA PRO A 79 -3.99 46.74 2.29
C PRO A 79 -4.04 46.42 3.79
N PHE A 80 -2.89 45.99 4.34
CA PHE A 80 -2.77 45.68 5.77
C PHE A 80 -1.85 46.70 6.42
N VAL A 81 -2.39 47.50 7.30
CA VAL A 81 -1.67 48.53 8.05
C VAL A 81 -1.59 48.13 9.50
N HIS A 82 -0.40 48.24 10.10
CA HIS A 82 -0.19 47.99 11.51
C HIS A 82 -1.03 48.93 12.37
N GLY A 83 -1.66 48.41 13.42
CA GLY A 83 -2.59 49.19 14.25
C GLY A 83 -2.09 50.59 14.67
N PRO A 84 -0.95 50.74 15.33
CA PRO A 84 -0.38 52.02 15.70
C PRO A 84 -0.17 52.97 14.51
N VAL A 85 0.28 52.44 13.36
CA VAL A 85 0.48 53.23 12.13
C VAL A 85 -0.87 53.73 11.56
N GLY A 86 -1.88 52.88 11.57
CA GLY A 86 -3.23 53.25 11.14
C GLY A 86 -3.88 54.30 12.01
N LEU A 87 -3.52 54.34 13.27
CA LEU A 87 -3.95 55.39 14.22
C LEU A 87 -3.04 56.64 14.21
N GLY A 88 -1.94 56.61 13.46
CA GLY A 88 -0.99 57.72 13.42
C GLY A 88 -0.09 57.81 14.67
N ASP A 89 -0.06 56.76 15.50
CA ASP A 89 0.71 56.74 16.74
C ASP A 89 2.15 56.26 16.49
N CYS A 90 2.91 57.10 15.82
CA CYS A 90 4.30 56.88 15.48
C CYS A 90 5.23 56.87 16.73
N LYS A 91 4.84 57.66 17.75
CA LYS A 91 5.65 57.84 18.96
C LYS A 91 5.66 56.65 19.90
N SER A 92 4.76 55.69 19.75
CA SER A 92 4.83 54.43 20.46
C SER A 92 6.11 53.62 20.14
N CYS A 93 6.67 53.81 18.94
CA CYS A 93 7.86 53.11 18.47
C CYS A 93 9.05 54.06 18.21
N HIS A 94 8.80 55.32 17.89
CA HIS A 94 9.79 56.32 17.50
C HIS A 94 9.84 57.48 18.50
N GLU A 95 10.99 57.70 19.12
CA GLU A 95 11.26 58.83 19.98
C GLU A 95 12.05 59.89 19.21
N GLU A 96 11.58 61.12 19.25
CA GLU A 96 12.21 62.25 18.61
C GLU A 96 13.49 62.62 19.32
N VAL A 97 14.60 62.68 18.60
CA VAL A 97 15.91 63.05 19.10
C VAL A 97 16.20 64.50 18.82
N ASP A 98 15.93 64.97 17.61
CA ASP A 98 16.11 66.36 17.21
C ASP A 98 14.97 66.78 16.26
N ALA A 99 14.11 67.67 16.71
CA ALA A 99 12.98 68.18 15.95
C ALA A 99 13.42 69.03 14.72
N LYS A 100 14.55 69.71 14.77
CA LYS A 100 15.08 70.53 13.68
C LYS A 100 15.67 69.69 12.57
N ALA A 101 16.42 68.66 12.98
CA ALA A 101 17.05 67.70 12.07
C ALA A 101 16.09 66.55 11.65
N HIS A 102 14.88 66.48 12.22
CA HIS A 102 13.86 65.45 12.00
C HIS A 102 14.46 64.04 12.20
N THR A 103 15.21 63.83 13.28
CA THR A 103 15.82 62.56 13.61
C THR A 103 15.10 61.84 14.73
N TYR A 104 14.95 60.52 14.57
CA TYR A 104 14.23 59.63 15.49
C TYR A 104 15.09 58.43 15.80
N LYS A 105 14.94 57.90 17.01
CA LYS A 105 15.47 56.60 17.43
C LYS A 105 14.31 55.69 17.83
N LEU A 106 14.56 54.38 17.91
CA LEU A 106 13.55 53.45 18.43
C LEU A 106 13.42 53.64 19.95
N THR A 107 12.22 53.53 20.49
CA THR A 107 11.93 53.62 21.93
C THR A 107 12.47 52.42 22.68
N ARG A 108 12.63 51.26 22.01
CA ARG A 108 13.19 50.02 22.54
C ARG A 108 13.96 49.31 21.43
N GLU A 109 14.89 48.42 21.79
CA GLU A 109 15.68 47.67 20.82
C GLU A 109 15.20 46.24 20.65
N GLY A 110 15.43 45.69 19.45
CA GLY A 110 15.20 44.28 19.18
C GLY A 110 13.75 43.83 19.41
N ARG A 111 13.57 42.73 20.10
CA ARG A 111 12.27 42.14 20.44
C ARG A 111 11.45 43.00 21.41
N ASP A 112 12.10 43.67 22.34
CA ASP A 112 11.42 44.44 23.38
C ASP A 112 10.53 45.54 22.82
N LEU A 113 10.85 46.03 21.60
CA LEU A 113 10.00 46.98 20.89
C LEU A 113 8.64 46.36 20.53
N CYS A 114 8.64 45.12 20.06
CA CYS A 114 7.42 44.42 19.62
C CYS A 114 6.67 43.79 20.80
N GLU A 115 7.38 43.19 21.73
CA GLU A 115 6.83 42.49 22.90
C GLU A 115 6.24 43.44 23.94
N TYR A 116 6.47 44.73 23.81
CA TYR A 116 5.74 45.71 24.62
C TYR A 116 4.23 45.63 24.43
N CYS A 117 3.77 45.30 23.21
CA CYS A 117 2.35 45.17 22.90
C CYS A 117 1.96 43.73 22.50
N HIS A 118 2.90 42.95 21.95
CA HIS A 118 2.67 41.59 21.53
C HIS A 118 3.19 40.59 22.58
N LEU A 119 2.46 39.49 22.74
CA LEU A 119 2.92 38.39 23.62
C LEU A 119 4.23 37.81 23.11
N ASP A 120 5.08 37.39 24.03
CA ASP A 120 6.32 36.69 23.71
C ASP A 120 6.03 35.42 22.88
N GLN A 121 6.58 35.35 21.69
CA GLN A 121 6.42 34.27 20.73
C GLN A 121 7.45 33.15 20.92
N THR A 122 8.33 33.26 21.91
CA THR A 122 9.45 32.33 22.15
C THR A 122 9.28 31.44 23.38
N THR A 123 8.08 31.37 23.94
CA THR A 123 7.78 30.68 25.20
C THR A 123 7.82 29.16 25.14
N LYS A 124 7.80 28.57 23.94
CA LYS A 124 7.76 27.12 23.76
C LYS A 124 9.16 26.52 23.61
N LYS A 125 9.25 25.18 23.78
CA LYS A 125 10.52 24.43 23.83
C LYS A 125 11.40 24.62 22.59
N ASN A 126 10.80 24.62 21.40
CA ASN A 126 11.52 24.81 20.14
C ASN A 126 11.17 26.17 19.57
N VAL A 127 12.14 27.02 19.45
CA VAL A 127 12.01 28.40 18.93
C VAL A 127 12.64 28.45 17.56
N HIS A 128 11.95 29.08 16.59
CA HIS A 128 12.47 29.31 15.25
C HIS A 128 13.76 30.19 15.34
N GLU A 129 14.81 29.79 14.65
CA GLU A 129 16.13 30.40 14.81
C GLU A 129 16.14 31.93 14.63
N PRO A 130 15.46 32.52 13.63
CA PRO A 130 15.42 33.98 13.50
C PRO A 130 14.86 34.71 14.73
N LEU A 131 13.97 34.09 15.51
CA LEU A 131 13.43 34.72 16.73
C LEU A 131 14.41 34.70 17.87
N LYS A 132 15.37 33.78 17.92
CA LYS A 132 16.43 33.77 18.97
C LYS A 132 17.32 34.99 18.87
N THR A 133 17.48 35.55 17.67
CA THR A 133 18.28 36.77 17.43
C THR A 133 17.46 38.06 17.57
N GLY A 134 16.12 37.93 17.76
CA GLY A 134 15.24 39.08 17.99
C GLY A 134 14.87 39.90 16.75
N LYS A 135 15.07 39.34 15.55
CA LYS A 135 14.80 40.04 14.27
C LYS A 135 13.37 39.81 13.74
N CYS A 136 12.37 40.32 14.45
CA CYS A 136 10.98 40.24 14.00
C CYS A 136 10.78 40.82 12.59
N THR A 137 11.53 41.90 12.30
CA THR A 137 11.46 42.61 11.02
C THR A 137 12.10 41.87 9.83
N ASP A 138 12.74 40.74 10.01
CA ASP A 138 13.18 39.89 8.88
C ASP A 138 11.98 39.29 8.16
N CYS A 139 10.90 39.03 8.90
CA CYS A 139 9.67 38.42 8.39
C CYS A 139 8.52 39.42 8.29
N HIS A 140 8.41 40.40 9.19
CA HIS A 140 7.30 41.34 9.30
C HIS A 140 7.73 42.77 8.92
N ASP A 141 6.82 43.46 8.21
CA ASP A 141 6.94 44.90 8.03
C ASP A 141 6.19 45.61 9.17
N PRO A 142 6.84 46.43 10.00
CA PRO A 142 6.20 47.03 11.15
C PRO A 142 5.24 48.16 10.81
N HIS A 143 5.17 48.60 9.55
CA HIS A 143 4.30 49.70 9.11
C HIS A 143 3.08 49.20 8.33
N SER A 144 3.28 48.60 7.16
CA SER A 144 2.20 48.08 6.33
C SER A 144 2.66 47.01 5.36
N SER A 145 1.78 46.09 4.96
CA SER A 145 2.09 44.98 4.08
C SER A 145 0.98 44.73 3.06
N GLU A 146 1.34 44.06 1.97
CA GLU A 146 0.38 43.52 1.02
C GLU A 146 -0.28 42.22 1.56
N SER A 147 0.27 41.64 2.62
CA SER A 147 -0.12 40.34 3.18
C SER A 147 -0.60 40.45 4.62
N LYS A 148 -1.52 39.57 5.01
CA LYS A 148 -2.00 39.42 6.39
C LYS A 148 -0.81 39.19 7.36
N ALA A 149 -1.04 39.50 8.62
CA ALA A 149 -0.03 39.40 9.69
C ALA A 149 1.25 40.19 9.39
N MET A 150 1.17 41.20 8.55
CA MET A 150 2.30 42.10 8.22
C MET A 150 3.50 41.39 7.60
N ILE A 151 3.29 40.27 6.90
CA ILE A 151 4.37 39.52 6.22
C ILE A 151 4.97 40.39 5.12
N ARG A 152 6.29 40.40 5.01
CA ARG A 152 7.05 41.19 4.01
C ARG A 152 6.86 40.70 2.58
N GLU A 153 6.56 39.41 2.40
CA GLU A 153 6.30 38.81 1.09
C GLU A 153 4.81 38.72 0.80
N LYS A 154 4.46 38.43 -0.46
CA LYS A 154 3.06 38.28 -0.88
C LYS A 154 2.37 37.11 -0.23
N THR A 155 3.11 36.02 -0.02
CA THR A 155 2.63 34.80 0.63
C THR A 155 3.60 34.34 1.72
N VAL A 156 3.09 33.53 2.65
CA VAL A 156 3.94 32.88 3.66
C VAL A 156 4.97 31.97 3.00
N ALA A 157 4.58 31.29 1.93
CA ALA A 157 5.48 30.42 1.17
C ALA A 157 6.66 31.20 0.59
N ASP A 158 6.41 32.34 -0.05
CA ASP A 158 7.46 33.20 -0.61
C ASP A 158 8.45 33.66 0.45
N LEU A 159 7.98 33.89 1.66
CA LEU A 159 8.84 34.21 2.79
C LEU A 159 9.71 33.00 3.22
N CYS A 160 9.09 31.82 3.37
CA CYS A 160 9.79 30.62 3.84
C CYS A 160 10.89 30.16 2.87
N VAL A 161 10.63 30.18 1.56
CA VAL A 161 11.59 29.70 0.53
C VAL A 161 12.83 30.57 0.39
N LYS A 162 12.87 31.77 0.98
CA LYS A 162 14.10 32.57 1.03
C LYS A 162 15.24 31.90 1.81
N CYS A 163 14.88 31.04 2.76
CA CYS A 163 15.83 30.35 3.62
C CYS A 163 15.68 28.82 3.56
N HIS A 164 14.50 28.30 3.22
CA HIS A 164 14.19 26.89 3.23
C HIS A 164 14.01 26.31 1.85
N GLN A 165 14.59 25.12 1.61
CA GLN A 165 14.25 24.26 0.48
C GLN A 165 13.02 23.43 0.86
N THR A 166 11.88 23.70 0.25
CA THR A 166 10.58 23.15 0.68
C THR A 166 10.14 21.88 -0.05
N GLY A 167 10.85 21.50 -1.08
CA GLY A 167 10.47 20.33 -1.89
C GLY A 167 9.25 20.53 -2.80
N LYS A 168 8.76 21.78 -2.99
CA LYS A 168 7.64 22.05 -3.90
C LYS A 168 7.96 21.79 -5.37
N ASP A 169 9.24 21.86 -5.72
CA ASP A 169 9.74 21.70 -7.09
C ASP A 169 10.11 20.24 -7.44
N VAL A 170 9.77 19.29 -6.58
CA VAL A 170 9.92 17.86 -6.87
C VAL A 170 8.77 17.34 -7.73
N GLN A 171 8.97 16.18 -8.36
CA GLN A 171 7.99 15.61 -9.30
C GLN A 171 6.60 15.38 -8.69
N PHE A 172 6.55 14.97 -7.43
CA PHE A 172 5.31 14.71 -6.68
C PHE A 172 5.32 15.51 -5.37
N PRO A 173 4.99 16.82 -5.40
CA PRO A 173 4.88 17.62 -4.19
C PRO A 173 3.64 17.23 -3.41
N HIS A 174 3.70 17.35 -2.07
CA HIS A 174 2.52 17.21 -1.22
C HIS A 174 1.57 18.38 -1.45
N GLY A 175 0.26 18.13 -1.50
CA GLY A 175 -0.75 19.15 -1.80
C GLY A 175 -0.58 20.46 -1.01
N PRO A 176 -0.56 20.45 0.33
CA PRO A 176 -0.32 21.64 1.14
C PRO A 176 0.99 22.39 0.80
N VAL A 177 2.05 21.65 0.52
CA VAL A 177 3.35 22.23 0.13
C VAL A 177 3.29 22.87 -1.25
N ALA A 178 2.62 22.23 -2.20
CA ALA A 178 2.46 22.72 -3.55
C ALA A 178 1.73 24.07 -3.60
N VAL A 179 0.75 24.28 -2.71
CA VAL A 179 0.00 25.52 -2.58
C VAL A 179 0.58 26.53 -1.55
N GLY A 180 1.69 26.13 -0.89
CA GLY A 180 2.40 27.03 0.03
C GLY A 180 1.83 27.13 1.45
N GLU A 181 0.99 26.21 1.86
CA GLU A 181 0.32 26.17 3.17
C GLU A 181 1.23 25.55 4.26
N CYS A 182 2.41 26.13 4.45
CA CYS A 182 3.42 25.62 5.38
C CYS A 182 2.94 25.59 6.84
N THR A 183 2.12 26.57 7.21
CA THR A 183 1.67 26.78 8.59
C THR A 183 0.56 25.84 9.05
N ILE A 184 -0.01 25.04 8.16
CA ILE A 184 -0.90 23.94 8.56
C ILE A 184 -0.16 22.91 9.43
N CYS A 185 1.10 22.68 9.11
CA CYS A 185 1.93 21.69 9.83
C CYS A 185 2.97 22.34 10.76
N HIS A 186 3.46 23.53 10.44
CA HIS A 186 4.54 24.18 11.17
C HIS A 186 4.10 25.48 11.85
N ALA A 187 4.47 25.66 13.11
CA ALA A 187 4.39 26.94 13.77
C ALA A 187 5.59 27.82 13.33
N SER A 188 5.30 29.05 12.88
CA SER A 188 6.33 29.95 12.36
C SER A 188 7.23 30.54 13.45
N HIS A 189 6.81 30.57 14.71
CA HIS A 189 7.51 31.20 15.81
C HIS A 189 8.14 30.20 16.78
N SER A 190 7.32 29.45 17.51
CA SER A 190 7.79 28.43 18.44
C SER A 190 6.76 27.31 18.59
N ALA A 191 7.22 26.12 18.95
CA ALA A 191 6.38 24.96 19.23
C ALA A 191 7.01 24.07 20.31
N ASP A 192 6.18 23.25 20.95
CA ASP A 192 6.69 22.28 21.92
C ASP A 192 7.32 21.06 21.22
N ARG A 193 6.97 20.83 19.97
CA ARG A 193 7.45 19.72 19.14
C ARG A 193 8.64 20.10 18.27
N ALA A 194 9.51 19.12 18.03
CA ALA A 194 10.63 19.27 17.11
C ALA A 194 10.17 19.66 15.70
N LYS A 195 11.06 20.31 14.93
CA LYS A 195 10.73 20.84 13.59
C LYS A 195 9.57 21.86 13.61
N LEU A 196 9.25 22.43 14.75
CA LEU A 196 8.17 23.39 14.95
C LEU A 196 6.79 22.83 14.53
N LEU A 197 6.54 21.54 14.68
CA LEU A 197 5.25 20.95 14.33
C LEU A 197 4.17 21.44 15.30
N VAL A 198 2.98 21.73 14.74
CA VAL A 198 1.83 22.22 15.54
C VAL A 198 1.14 21.09 16.30
N ASP A 199 1.30 19.83 15.84
CA ASP A 199 0.81 18.63 16.51
C ASP A 199 1.77 17.46 16.28
N GLU A 200 1.50 16.30 16.91
CA GLU A 200 2.24 15.06 16.66
C GLU A 200 2.14 14.66 15.17
N PRO A 201 3.22 14.12 14.56
CA PRO A 201 3.25 13.79 13.13
C PRO A 201 2.04 12.96 12.68
N VAL A 202 1.68 11.94 13.43
CA VAL A 202 0.54 11.05 13.11
C VAL A 202 -0.79 11.82 13.10
N ASN A 203 -1.00 12.70 14.08
CA ASN A 203 -2.22 13.51 14.16
C ASN A 203 -2.30 14.48 12.98
N LEU A 204 -1.17 15.11 12.61
CA LEU A 204 -1.09 16.00 11.45
C LEU A 204 -1.50 15.26 10.17
N CYS A 205 -0.97 14.06 9.96
CA CYS A 205 -1.35 13.26 8.80
C CYS A 205 -2.84 12.93 8.81
N PHE A 206 -3.36 12.45 9.93
CA PHE A 206 -4.76 12.01 10.07
C PHE A 206 -5.78 13.15 10.08
N SER A 207 -5.36 14.39 10.26
CA SER A 207 -6.28 15.53 10.12
C SER A 207 -6.88 15.64 8.71
N CYS A 208 -6.17 15.12 7.70
CA CYS A 208 -6.59 15.11 6.30
C CYS A 208 -6.72 13.68 5.72
N HIS A 209 -5.87 12.74 6.16
CA HIS A 209 -5.88 11.35 5.67
C HIS A 209 -6.81 10.46 6.50
N VAL A 210 -8.09 10.84 6.57
CA VAL A 210 -9.11 10.17 7.39
C VAL A 210 -9.37 8.72 6.94
N VAL A 211 -9.35 8.46 5.64
CA VAL A 211 -9.55 7.09 5.10
C VAL A 211 -8.46 6.15 5.59
N THR A 212 -7.19 6.56 5.51
CA THR A 212 -6.07 5.76 6.02
C THR A 212 -6.15 5.56 7.53
N LYS A 213 -6.56 6.59 8.28
CA LYS A 213 -6.82 6.46 9.72
C LYS A 213 -7.87 5.39 10.01
N ASP A 214 -8.97 5.41 9.26
CA ASP A 214 -10.07 4.45 9.43
C ASP A 214 -9.63 3.03 9.08
N GLU A 215 -8.91 2.83 7.99
CA GLU A 215 -8.31 1.53 7.61
C GLU A 215 -7.40 0.98 8.71
N LEU A 216 -6.50 1.80 9.26
CA LEU A 216 -5.59 1.42 10.33
C LEU A 216 -6.31 1.11 11.66
N SER A 217 -7.52 1.61 11.87
CA SER A 217 -8.33 1.37 13.06
C SER A 217 -9.30 0.19 12.93
N GLN A 218 -9.74 -0.12 11.71
CA GLN A 218 -10.80 -1.09 11.46
C GLN A 218 -10.29 -2.42 10.93
N PHE A 219 -9.15 -2.43 10.20
CA PHE A 219 -8.64 -3.65 9.60
C PHE A 219 -7.86 -4.49 10.63
N GLU A 220 -8.03 -5.81 10.53
CA GLU A 220 -7.44 -6.77 11.47
C GLU A 220 -5.91 -6.82 11.38
N PHE A 221 -5.39 -6.78 10.16
CA PHE A 221 -3.95 -6.91 9.92
C PHE A 221 -3.37 -5.55 9.53
N VAL A 222 -2.63 -4.96 10.44
CA VAL A 222 -2.04 -3.63 10.26
C VAL A 222 -0.52 -3.73 10.19
N HIS A 223 0.08 -3.12 9.17
CA HIS A 223 1.52 -2.96 9.08
C HIS A 223 2.01 -2.03 10.19
N LYS A 224 2.83 -2.57 11.10
CA LYS A 224 3.22 -1.85 12.32
C LYS A 224 3.77 -0.43 12.06
N PRO A 225 4.69 -0.18 11.11
CA PRO A 225 5.18 1.18 10.83
C PRO A 225 4.08 2.14 10.35
N ALA A 226 3.01 1.66 9.74
CA ALA A 226 1.94 2.51 9.25
C ALA A 226 1.13 3.18 10.37
N LYS A 227 1.19 2.68 11.61
CA LYS A 227 0.47 3.25 12.75
C LYS A 227 1.07 4.56 13.25
N ASP A 228 2.38 4.67 13.25
CA ASP A 228 3.10 5.73 13.96
C ASP A 228 4.32 6.31 13.23
N ASP A 229 4.76 5.71 12.12
CA ASP A 229 5.92 6.17 11.33
C ASP A 229 5.58 6.39 9.85
N CYS A 230 4.65 7.28 9.55
CA CYS A 230 4.29 7.65 8.18
C CYS A 230 5.51 8.17 7.40
N ILE A 231 6.35 8.96 8.09
CA ILE A 231 7.54 9.57 7.48
C ILE A 231 8.71 8.59 7.29
N GLY A 232 8.64 7.39 7.80
CA GLY A 232 9.57 6.31 7.48
C GLY A 232 9.57 5.98 6.00
N CYS A 233 8.39 5.97 5.39
CA CYS A 233 8.18 5.65 3.98
C CYS A 233 7.88 6.87 3.09
N HIS A 234 7.19 7.87 3.61
CA HIS A 234 6.78 9.06 2.87
C HIS A 234 7.64 10.29 3.21
N ASN A 235 7.86 11.16 2.23
CA ASN A 235 8.40 12.49 2.46
C ASN A 235 7.22 13.49 2.47
N PRO A 236 6.91 14.12 3.63
CA PRO A 236 5.74 14.98 3.77
C PRO A 236 5.80 16.28 2.95
N HIS A 237 6.95 16.64 2.42
CA HIS A 237 7.08 17.81 1.55
C HIS A 237 6.93 17.47 0.06
N GLY A 238 7.23 16.24 -0.32
CA GLY A 238 7.19 15.74 -1.69
C GLY A 238 8.38 14.88 -2.03
N ALA A 239 8.33 14.11 -3.11
CA ALA A 239 9.38 13.20 -3.53
C ALA A 239 9.45 13.06 -5.05
N ALA A 240 10.47 12.35 -5.53
CA ALA A 240 10.60 11.96 -6.92
C ALA A 240 9.68 10.78 -7.31
N ASN A 241 9.19 10.02 -6.31
CA ASN A 241 8.34 8.86 -6.52
C ASN A 241 6.87 9.18 -6.26
N PRO A 242 5.93 8.50 -6.96
CA PRO A 242 4.50 8.65 -6.73
C PRO A 242 4.11 8.47 -5.25
N LYS A 243 3.03 9.12 -4.84
CA LYS A 243 2.57 9.10 -3.44
C LYS A 243 3.62 9.59 -2.44
N MET A 244 4.59 10.37 -2.91
CA MET A 244 5.68 10.94 -2.11
C MET A 244 6.52 9.88 -1.39
N LEU A 245 6.67 8.70 -1.98
CA LEU A 245 7.52 7.64 -1.43
C LEU A 245 8.99 8.02 -1.53
N LYS A 246 9.77 7.69 -0.49
CA LYS A 246 11.23 7.93 -0.46
C LYS A 246 11.99 7.09 -1.48
N ALA A 247 11.46 5.92 -1.82
CA ALA A 247 11.93 5.03 -2.88
C ALA A 247 10.75 4.27 -3.48
N ASP A 248 10.93 3.67 -4.66
CA ASP A 248 9.95 2.72 -5.21
C ASP A 248 10.03 1.36 -4.49
N ALA A 249 8.95 0.58 -4.55
CA ALA A 249 9.01 -0.83 -4.19
C ALA A 249 9.74 -1.62 -5.32
N PRO A 250 10.58 -2.61 -4.97
CA PRO A 250 10.77 -3.18 -3.63
C PRO A 250 11.79 -2.46 -2.75
N GLU A 251 12.56 -1.50 -3.27
CA GLU A 251 13.70 -0.85 -2.59
C GLU A 251 13.29 -0.16 -1.29
N LEU A 252 12.07 0.39 -1.25
CA LEU A 252 11.52 1.01 -0.04
C LEU A 252 11.32 0.02 1.11
N CYS A 253 11.04 -1.24 0.79
CA CYS A 253 10.67 -2.27 1.75
C CYS A 253 11.89 -3.02 2.31
N TYR A 254 12.90 -3.23 1.49
CA TYR A 254 14.09 -4.05 1.79
C TYR A 254 14.90 -3.65 3.03
N PRO A 255 15.03 -2.37 3.42
CA PRO A 255 15.78 -2.02 4.64
C PRO A 255 15.26 -2.67 5.92
N CYS A 256 13.95 -3.02 5.97
CA CYS A 256 13.35 -3.71 7.10
C CYS A 256 13.05 -5.19 6.80
N HIS A 257 12.95 -5.59 5.52
CA HIS A 257 12.61 -6.94 5.07
C HIS A 257 13.80 -7.62 4.37
N GLU A 258 14.95 -7.68 5.05
CA GLU A 258 16.20 -8.20 4.49
C GLU A 258 16.11 -9.69 4.13
N ASP A 259 15.39 -10.49 4.92
CA ASP A 259 15.20 -11.93 4.61
C ASP A 259 14.42 -12.12 3.30
N ILE A 260 13.40 -11.31 3.06
CA ILE A 260 12.63 -11.33 1.81
C ILE A 260 13.49 -10.82 0.65
N ARG A 261 14.28 -9.77 0.85
CA ARG A 261 15.28 -9.32 -0.11
C ARG A 261 16.19 -10.43 -0.55
N LYS A 262 16.77 -11.15 0.42
CA LYS A 262 17.66 -12.27 0.16
C LYS A 262 16.96 -13.34 -0.69
N LEU A 263 15.73 -13.74 -0.33
CA LEU A 263 14.96 -14.69 -1.14
C LEU A 263 14.72 -14.16 -2.56
N ALA A 264 14.28 -12.92 -2.72
CA ALA A 264 13.96 -12.35 -4.02
C ALA A 264 15.19 -12.19 -4.93
N GLU A 265 16.36 -11.83 -4.37
CA GLU A 265 17.55 -11.49 -5.14
C GLU A 265 18.51 -12.68 -5.34
N THR A 266 18.65 -13.56 -4.36
CA THR A 266 19.68 -14.60 -4.38
C THR A 266 19.18 -16.00 -4.68
N SER A 267 17.86 -16.29 -4.54
CA SER A 267 17.32 -17.62 -4.83
C SER A 267 17.55 -18.03 -6.28
N LYS A 268 17.76 -19.32 -6.49
CA LYS A 268 17.93 -19.93 -7.80
C LYS A 268 16.71 -19.74 -8.70
N HIS A 269 15.51 -19.83 -8.12
CA HIS A 269 14.23 -19.59 -8.80
C HIS A 269 13.56 -18.38 -8.16
N LYS A 270 13.49 -17.29 -8.94
CA LYS A 270 12.93 -16.00 -8.52
C LYS A 270 11.51 -15.88 -9.01
N HIS A 271 10.63 -15.30 -8.19
CA HIS A 271 9.31 -14.93 -8.64
C HIS A 271 9.38 -13.52 -9.26
N SER A 272 9.16 -13.41 -10.55
CA SER A 272 9.32 -12.14 -11.28
C SER A 272 8.44 -11.02 -10.74
N ALA A 273 7.22 -11.34 -10.29
CA ALA A 273 6.31 -10.39 -9.67
C ALA A 273 6.90 -9.65 -8.46
N VAL A 274 7.85 -10.25 -7.74
CA VAL A 274 8.51 -9.63 -6.57
C VAL A 274 9.62 -8.66 -7.00
N THR A 275 10.32 -8.97 -8.10
CA THR A 275 11.50 -8.22 -8.57
C THR A 275 11.18 -7.17 -9.63
N GLU A 276 9.97 -7.14 -10.15
CA GLU A 276 9.51 -6.14 -11.10
C GLU A 276 9.12 -4.83 -10.41
N LYS A 277 9.00 -3.76 -11.21
CA LYS A 277 8.54 -2.46 -10.70
C LYS A 277 7.17 -2.60 -10.03
N GLY A 278 7.05 -2.10 -8.82
CA GLY A 278 5.88 -2.31 -7.97
C GLY A 278 6.00 -3.51 -7.04
N GLY A 279 6.81 -4.52 -7.37
CA GLY A 279 7.25 -5.65 -6.55
C GLY A 279 6.27 -6.10 -5.47
N CYS A 280 6.59 -5.82 -4.24
CA CYS A 280 5.78 -6.18 -3.06
C CYS A 280 4.32 -5.74 -3.17
N LEU A 281 4.09 -4.59 -3.81
CA LEU A 281 2.76 -3.98 -3.95
C LEU A 281 1.87 -4.68 -5.00
N HIS A 282 2.33 -5.70 -5.69
CA HIS A 282 1.44 -6.55 -6.50
C HIS A 282 0.51 -7.39 -5.61
N CYS A 283 1.01 -7.85 -4.46
CA CYS A 283 0.30 -8.73 -3.55
C CYS A 283 -0.09 -8.07 -2.22
N HIS A 284 0.72 -7.15 -1.70
CA HIS A 284 0.54 -6.54 -0.38
C HIS A 284 -0.04 -5.13 -0.45
N THR A 285 -0.81 -4.75 0.58
CA THR A 285 -1.13 -3.36 0.90
C THR A 285 -0.14 -2.86 1.96
N PRO A 286 0.43 -1.64 1.82
CA PRO A 286 1.47 -1.22 2.74
C PRO A 286 0.97 -0.72 4.10
N HIS A 287 -0.32 -0.48 4.27
CA HIS A 287 -0.88 0.09 5.50
C HIS A 287 -1.63 -0.95 6.33
N ALA A 288 -2.69 -1.51 5.82
CA ALA A 288 -3.54 -2.47 6.51
C ALA A 288 -4.36 -3.32 5.54
N SER A 289 -4.87 -4.45 6.01
CA SER A 289 -5.73 -5.35 5.26
C SER A 289 -6.68 -6.12 6.18
N THR A 290 -7.74 -6.65 5.59
CA THR A 290 -8.61 -7.66 6.21
C THR A 290 -8.06 -9.07 6.02
N VAL A 291 -6.95 -9.23 5.28
CA VAL A 291 -6.32 -10.52 4.99
C VAL A 291 -4.95 -10.58 5.65
N GLU A 292 -4.63 -11.72 6.25
CA GLU A 292 -3.35 -11.96 6.92
C GLU A 292 -2.14 -11.61 6.02
N PHE A 293 -1.01 -11.25 6.62
CA PHE A 293 0.19 -10.73 5.94
C PHE A 293 -0.06 -9.47 5.12
N ILE A 294 -1.12 -8.71 5.43
CA ILE A 294 -1.51 -7.49 4.70
C ILE A 294 -1.64 -7.72 3.18
N LEU A 295 -2.18 -8.86 2.79
CA LEU A 295 -2.47 -9.16 1.40
C LEU A 295 -3.66 -8.34 0.89
N LYS A 296 -3.65 -8.00 -0.41
CA LYS A 296 -4.74 -7.25 -1.06
C LYS A 296 -6.04 -8.03 -1.16
N ASP A 297 -5.93 -9.35 -1.26
CA ASP A 297 -7.04 -10.27 -1.42
C ASP A 297 -6.65 -11.65 -0.88
N ALA A 298 -7.59 -12.56 -0.80
CA ALA A 298 -7.33 -13.94 -0.42
C ALA A 298 -6.22 -14.56 -1.29
N PRO A 299 -5.31 -15.38 -0.73
CA PRO A 299 -4.15 -15.93 -1.46
C PRO A 299 -4.51 -16.54 -2.81
N ILE A 300 -5.61 -17.30 -2.88
CA ILE A 300 -6.04 -17.94 -4.13
C ILE A 300 -6.39 -16.91 -5.21
N SER A 301 -7.15 -15.86 -4.87
CA SER A 301 -7.53 -14.79 -5.80
C SER A 301 -6.31 -14.05 -6.32
N LEU A 302 -5.33 -13.76 -5.43
CA LEU A 302 -4.07 -13.13 -5.80
C LEU A 302 -3.27 -14.00 -6.79
N CYS A 303 -3.12 -15.28 -6.51
CA CYS A 303 -2.40 -16.19 -7.42
C CYS A 303 -3.11 -16.30 -8.77
N GLU A 304 -4.43 -16.48 -8.77
CA GLU A 304 -5.23 -16.61 -9.99
C GLU A 304 -5.30 -15.32 -10.80
N SER A 305 -5.13 -14.15 -10.20
CA SER A 305 -5.11 -12.89 -10.95
C SER A 305 -4.09 -12.89 -12.10
N CYS A 306 -2.97 -13.61 -11.93
CA CYS A 306 -1.94 -13.79 -12.94
C CYS A 306 -1.89 -15.22 -13.51
N HIS A 307 -2.12 -16.24 -12.68
CA HIS A 307 -1.98 -17.66 -13.05
C HIS A 307 -3.26 -18.32 -13.60
N LYS A 308 -4.32 -17.55 -13.86
CA LYS A 308 -5.50 -18.02 -14.60
C LYS A 308 -5.18 -18.38 -16.04
N ASP A 309 -4.22 -17.71 -16.65
CA ASP A 309 -3.72 -17.96 -17.99
C ASP A 309 -2.28 -18.47 -17.96
N PRO A 310 -1.78 -19.11 -19.04
CA PRO A 310 -0.38 -19.51 -19.11
C PRO A 310 0.55 -18.28 -19.07
N VAL A 311 1.54 -18.29 -18.19
CA VAL A 311 2.53 -17.20 -18.02
C VAL A 311 3.86 -17.62 -18.63
N LYS A 312 4.45 -16.75 -19.46
CA LYS A 312 5.82 -16.93 -19.96
C LYS A 312 6.84 -16.37 -18.98
N THR A 313 7.81 -17.18 -18.63
CA THR A 313 8.96 -16.77 -17.80
C THR A 313 10.00 -16.02 -18.64
N LYS A 314 10.92 -15.30 -17.99
CA LYS A 314 11.99 -14.55 -18.67
C LYS A 314 12.93 -15.42 -19.49
N ASP A 315 13.10 -16.69 -19.11
CA ASP A 315 13.88 -17.71 -19.82
C ASP A 315 13.08 -18.46 -20.91
N GLY A 316 11.87 -17.95 -21.24
CA GLY A 316 11.03 -18.45 -22.33
C GLY A 316 10.22 -19.70 -22.02
N GLN A 317 10.28 -20.22 -20.80
CA GLN A 317 9.43 -21.35 -20.38
C GLN A 317 7.98 -20.88 -20.21
N THR A 318 7.05 -21.82 -20.31
CA THR A 318 5.63 -21.55 -20.07
C THR A 318 5.19 -22.20 -18.77
N VAL A 319 4.74 -21.40 -17.82
CA VAL A 319 4.01 -21.87 -16.64
C VAL A 319 2.57 -22.07 -17.05
N PRO A 320 2.01 -23.29 -16.99
CA PRO A 320 0.64 -23.53 -17.42
C PRO A 320 -0.36 -22.85 -16.47
N SER A 321 -1.54 -22.53 -16.99
CA SER A 321 -2.65 -22.00 -16.20
C SER A 321 -2.96 -22.91 -15.00
N PHE A 322 -2.98 -22.35 -13.80
CA PHE A 322 -3.43 -23.06 -12.60
C PHE A 322 -4.93 -23.33 -12.65
N THR A 323 -5.73 -22.32 -12.98
CA THR A 323 -7.20 -22.43 -13.06
C THR A 323 -7.62 -23.59 -13.96
N LYS A 324 -7.03 -23.71 -15.16
CA LYS A 324 -7.31 -24.84 -16.08
C LYS A 324 -6.89 -26.21 -15.54
N GLN A 325 -5.98 -26.27 -14.57
CA GLN A 325 -5.59 -27.53 -13.93
C GLN A 325 -6.58 -28.00 -12.87
N VAL A 326 -7.36 -27.08 -12.28
CA VAL A 326 -8.24 -27.37 -11.15
C VAL A 326 -9.73 -27.22 -11.47
N GLU A 327 -10.08 -26.37 -12.42
CA GLU A 327 -11.47 -26.10 -12.82
C GLU A 327 -12.17 -27.36 -13.32
N GLY A 328 -13.33 -27.64 -12.74
CA GLY A 328 -14.14 -28.81 -13.11
C GLY A 328 -13.58 -30.16 -12.69
N LYS A 329 -12.41 -30.23 -12.04
CA LYS A 329 -11.79 -31.49 -11.63
C LYS A 329 -12.49 -32.12 -10.44
N LYS A 330 -12.70 -33.44 -10.52
CA LYS A 330 -13.42 -34.20 -9.49
C LYS A 330 -12.69 -34.31 -8.17
N TYR A 331 -11.35 -34.41 -8.20
CA TYR A 331 -10.53 -34.60 -7.01
C TYR A 331 -9.48 -33.48 -6.93
N LEU A 332 -9.61 -32.62 -5.93
CA LEU A 332 -8.63 -31.60 -5.60
C LEU A 332 -7.67 -32.15 -4.53
N HIS A 333 -6.37 -31.90 -4.68
CA HIS A 333 -5.39 -32.22 -3.64
C HIS A 333 -5.73 -31.42 -2.37
N GLY A 334 -5.52 -32.02 -1.18
CA GLY A 334 -5.95 -31.46 0.10
C GLY A 334 -5.57 -29.98 0.28
N PRO A 335 -4.31 -29.56 0.16
CA PRO A 335 -3.92 -28.16 0.25
C PRO A 335 -4.62 -27.28 -0.79
N VAL A 336 -4.80 -27.74 -2.02
CA VAL A 336 -5.52 -27.01 -3.08
C VAL A 336 -7.00 -26.81 -2.72
N ALA A 337 -7.64 -27.85 -2.17
CA ALA A 337 -9.02 -27.77 -1.71
C ALA A 337 -9.18 -26.78 -0.54
N GLN A 338 -8.14 -26.66 0.29
CA GLN A 338 -8.05 -25.70 1.41
C GLN A 338 -7.58 -24.32 0.96
N LYS A 339 -7.26 -24.13 -0.32
CA LYS A 339 -6.73 -22.89 -0.91
C LYS A 339 -5.36 -22.47 -0.32
N ASP A 340 -4.62 -23.43 0.21
CA ASP A 340 -3.25 -23.25 0.74
C ASP A 340 -2.21 -23.51 -0.35
N CYS A 341 -1.75 -22.43 -0.98
CA CYS A 341 -0.66 -22.49 -1.96
C CYS A 341 0.72 -22.51 -1.28
N SER A 342 0.83 -21.88 -0.12
CA SER A 342 2.09 -21.65 0.61
C SER A 342 2.65 -22.92 1.26
N GLY A 343 1.82 -23.90 1.51
CA GLY A 343 2.26 -25.23 1.97
C GLY A 343 3.20 -25.95 0.99
N CYS A 344 3.14 -25.57 -0.30
CA CYS A 344 3.99 -26.13 -1.34
C CYS A 344 4.90 -25.11 -2.03
N HIS A 345 4.50 -23.84 -2.12
CA HIS A 345 5.21 -22.81 -2.88
C HIS A 345 5.74 -21.70 -1.99
N SER A 346 6.99 -21.28 -2.23
CA SER A 346 7.60 -20.06 -1.67
C SER A 346 7.44 -18.92 -2.65
N THR A 347 6.56 -17.98 -2.34
CA THR A 347 6.12 -16.93 -3.26
C THR A 347 7.15 -15.83 -3.50
N HIS A 348 8.17 -15.69 -2.65
CA HIS A 348 9.19 -14.65 -2.78
C HIS A 348 10.46 -15.12 -3.52
N GLY A 349 10.70 -16.41 -3.56
CA GLY A 349 11.86 -17.04 -4.20
C GLY A 349 12.15 -18.39 -3.59
N SER A 350 12.87 -19.27 -4.29
CA SER A 350 13.20 -20.62 -3.82
C SER A 350 14.46 -21.18 -4.47
N GLU A 351 15.16 -22.06 -3.76
CA GLU A 351 16.21 -22.89 -4.31
C GLU A 351 15.66 -24.07 -5.15
N HIS A 352 14.35 -24.35 -5.01
CA HIS A 352 13.71 -25.50 -5.65
C HIS A 352 12.86 -25.10 -6.86
N PHE A 353 12.79 -26.00 -7.82
CA PHE A 353 12.04 -25.85 -9.06
C PHE A 353 10.60 -25.38 -8.82
N ARG A 354 10.12 -24.45 -9.67
CA ARG A 354 8.76 -23.88 -9.60
C ARG A 354 8.42 -23.24 -8.25
N LEU A 355 9.40 -22.65 -7.62
CA LEU A 355 9.23 -21.98 -6.32
C LEU A 355 8.72 -22.95 -5.23
N LEU A 356 9.08 -24.23 -5.27
CA LEU A 356 8.69 -25.18 -4.24
C LEU A 356 9.46 -24.93 -2.95
N VAL A 357 8.84 -25.22 -1.80
CA VAL A 357 9.46 -25.04 -0.47
C VAL A 357 10.49 -26.13 -0.14
N LYS A 358 10.41 -27.29 -0.83
CA LYS A 358 11.32 -28.45 -0.66
C LYS A 358 11.55 -29.16 -1.98
N ASP A 359 12.50 -30.10 -1.97
CA ASP A 359 12.83 -30.91 -3.13
C ASP A 359 11.66 -31.73 -3.65
N TYR A 360 11.56 -31.73 -4.97
CA TYR A 360 10.60 -32.50 -5.75
C TYR A 360 11.19 -32.86 -7.11
N PRO A 361 11.28 -34.16 -7.46
CA PRO A 361 11.94 -34.61 -8.69
C PRO A 361 11.23 -34.08 -9.95
N GLN A 362 11.99 -33.38 -10.80
CA GLN A 362 11.45 -32.77 -12.02
C GLN A 362 11.24 -33.79 -13.16
N LEU A 363 12.05 -34.82 -13.19
CA LEU A 363 12.06 -35.81 -14.27
C LEU A 363 11.06 -36.94 -14.00
N PHE A 364 10.67 -37.65 -15.05
CA PHE A 364 9.82 -38.83 -14.98
C PHE A 364 10.53 -39.97 -14.22
N TYR A 365 11.82 -40.17 -14.47
CA TYR A 365 12.69 -41.08 -13.75
C TYR A 365 13.70 -40.33 -12.89
N SER A 366 13.96 -40.84 -11.70
CA SER A 366 15.03 -40.39 -10.82
C SER A 366 15.62 -41.56 -10.07
N PRO A 367 16.95 -41.62 -9.88
CA PRO A 367 17.53 -42.50 -8.85
C PRO A 367 16.89 -42.16 -7.50
N PHE A 368 16.45 -43.21 -6.80
CA PHE A 368 15.79 -43.01 -5.51
C PHE A 368 16.77 -42.44 -4.48
N SER A 369 16.34 -41.40 -3.80
CA SER A 369 16.90 -40.88 -2.55
C SER A 369 15.75 -40.19 -1.84
N ILE A 370 15.56 -40.44 -0.57
CA ILE A 370 14.42 -39.91 0.20
C ILE A 370 14.39 -38.39 0.19
N ASP A 371 15.55 -37.73 0.26
CA ASP A 371 15.69 -36.29 0.31
C ASP A 371 15.06 -35.59 -0.93
N LYS A 372 15.09 -36.26 -2.09
CA LYS A 372 14.49 -35.72 -3.32
C LYS A 372 12.96 -35.60 -3.28
N TYR A 373 12.32 -36.20 -2.31
CA TYR A 373 10.86 -36.22 -2.16
C TYR A 373 10.39 -35.44 -0.93
N GLY A 374 11.27 -34.61 -0.36
CA GLY A 374 11.00 -33.85 0.85
C GLY A 374 9.70 -33.05 0.82
N LEU A 375 9.27 -32.56 -0.36
CA LEU A 375 7.98 -31.88 -0.52
C LEU A 375 6.82 -32.84 -0.21
N CYS A 376 6.79 -34.01 -0.79
CA CYS A 376 5.71 -34.99 -0.59
C CYS A 376 5.66 -35.50 0.84
N PHE A 377 6.83 -35.85 1.39
CA PHE A 377 6.97 -36.41 2.72
C PHE A 377 6.86 -35.40 3.86
N SER A 378 6.61 -34.13 3.55
CA SER A 378 6.15 -33.19 4.58
C SER A 378 4.77 -33.54 5.14
N CYS A 379 3.95 -34.27 4.38
CA CYS A 379 2.59 -34.63 4.75
C CYS A 379 2.29 -36.13 4.58
N HIS A 380 2.98 -36.81 3.64
CA HIS A 380 2.80 -38.23 3.38
C HIS A 380 3.84 -39.08 4.11
N PRO A 381 3.50 -40.28 4.61
CA PRO A 381 4.47 -41.14 5.30
C PRO A 381 5.54 -41.66 4.34
N GLU A 382 6.80 -41.58 4.73
CA GLU A 382 7.95 -42.11 3.96
C GLU A 382 7.87 -43.63 3.74
N GLY A 383 7.21 -44.37 4.64
CA GLY A 383 6.94 -45.80 4.51
C GLY A 383 6.31 -46.21 3.19
N LEU A 384 5.55 -45.28 2.51
CA LEU A 384 5.03 -45.52 1.17
C LEU A 384 6.07 -46.01 0.17
N VAL A 385 7.31 -45.55 0.30
CA VAL A 385 8.40 -45.88 -0.63
C VAL A 385 9.58 -46.61 0.01
N LEU A 386 9.63 -46.69 1.33
CA LEU A 386 10.70 -47.35 2.07
C LEU A 386 10.34 -48.78 2.48
N THR A 387 9.06 -49.10 2.60
CA THR A 387 8.58 -50.40 3.08
C THR A 387 8.18 -51.29 1.91
N GLU A 388 8.90 -52.37 1.68
CA GLU A 388 8.66 -53.30 0.55
C GLU A 388 7.33 -54.06 0.69
N ARG A 389 6.98 -54.45 1.90
CA ARG A 389 5.75 -55.23 2.19
C ARG A 389 4.93 -54.51 3.25
N THR A 390 3.64 -54.39 3.00
CA THR A 390 2.70 -53.68 3.90
C THR A 390 1.31 -54.23 3.76
N SER A 391 0.52 -54.18 4.85
CA SER A 391 -0.91 -54.46 4.87
C SER A 391 -1.78 -53.20 4.95
N ASP A 392 -1.20 -52.05 5.34
CA ASP A 392 -1.94 -50.87 5.80
C ASP A 392 -1.43 -49.53 5.22
N LEU A 393 -0.15 -49.39 4.90
CA LEU A 393 0.42 -48.11 4.43
C LEU A 393 -0.17 -47.59 3.11
N THR A 394 -0.60 -48.51 2.25
CA THR A 394 -1.13 -48.14 0.92
C THR A 394 -2.14 -49.16 0.39
N ASP A 395 -3.11 -48.68 -0.33
CA ASP A 395 -4.02 -49.50 -1.15
C ASP A 395 -3.40 -49.95 -2.47
N PHE A 396 -2.30 -49.35 -2.91
CA PHE A 396 -1.57 -49.72 -4.12
C PHE A 396 -0.58 -50.84 -3.80
N ARG A 397 -1.14 -52.02 -3.61
CA ARG A 397 -0.39 -53.24 -3.28
C ARG A 397 -1.02 -54.50 -3.89
N ASN A 398 -0.22 -55.46 -4.20
CA ASN A 398 -0.64 -56.79 -4.64
C ASN A 398 -0.39 -57.80 -3.54
N GLY A 399 -1.44 -58.26 -2.87
CA GLY A 399 -1.27 -58.89 -1.56
C GLY A 399 -0.64 -57.91 -0.57
N ASP A 400 0.51 -58.27 -0.01
CA ASP A 400 1.35 -57.43 0.86
C ASP A 400 2.47 -56.68 0.12
N LEU A 401 2.72 -56.98 -1.17
CA LEU A 401 3.76 -56.33 -1.96
C LEU A 401 3.38 -54.85 -2.26
N ASN A 402 4.11 -53.91 -1.72
CA ASN A 402 3.92 -52.48 -1.90
C ASN A 402 4.35 -52.03 -3.31
N LEU A 403 3.41 -51.64 -4.14
CA LEU A 403 3.70 -51.23 -5.51
C LEU A 403 4.28 -49.80 -5.62
N HIS A 404 4.14 -48.95 -4.61
CA HIS A 404 4.92 -47.70 -4.56
C HIS A 404 6.39 -47.99 -4.41
N TYR A 405 6.76 -48.88 -3.48
CA TYR A 405 8.16 -49.32 -3.32
C TYR A 405 8.73 -49.87 -4.64
N VAL A 406 7.99 -50.78 -5.28
CA VAL A 406 8.40 -51.43 -6.56
C VAL A 406 8.64 -50.39 -7.67
N HIS A 407 7.90 -49.33 -7.70
CA HIS A 407 8.01 -48.31 -8.76
C HIS A 407 9.00 -47.19 -8.45
N VAL A 408 9.07 -46.75 -7.22
CA VAL A 408 9.81 -45.54 -6.81
C VAL A 408 11.22 -45.91 -6.27
N ASN A 409 11.33 -46.94 -5.39
CA ASN A 409 12.56 -47.27 -4.72
C ASN A 409 13.50 -48.09 -5.65
N LYS A 410 14.10 -47.39 -6.61
CA LYS A 410 15.06 -48.02 -7.54
C LYS A 410 16.34 -47.17 -7.66
N PRO A 411 17.51 -47.82 -7.72
CA PRO A 411 18.80 -47.12 -7.70
C PRO A 411 19.10 -46.33 -8.98
N ARG A 412 18.36 -46.55 -10.08
CA ARG A 412 18.57 -45.85 -11.36
C ARG A 412 17.32 -45.22 -11.93
N GLN A 413 16.29 -45.98 -12.21
CA GLN A 413 15.09 -45.57 -12.94
C GLN A 413 13.83 -45.67 -12.05
N GLY A 414 13.89 -45.14 -10.84
CA GLY A 414 12.71 -44.99 -10.00
C GLY A 414 11.74 -44.03 -10.64
N ARG A 415 10.44 -44.36 -10.72
CA ARG A 415 9.41 -43.42 -11.15
C ARG A 415 9.18 -42.42 -10.07
N THR A 416 9.10 -41.13 -10.45
CA THR A 416 8.76 -40.07 -9.50
C THR A 416 7.27 -40.06 -9.24
N CYS A 417 6.82 -39.47 -8.13
CA CYS A 417 5.39 -39.37 -7.78
C CYS A 417 4.58 -38.76 -8.90
N ARG A 418 5.12 -37.71 -9.57
CA ARG A 418 4.49 -37.04 -10.71
C ARG A 418 4.34 -37.90 -11.97
N ALA A 419 5.02 -39.02 -12.06
CA ALA A 419 4.85 -39.94 -13.18
C ALA A 419 3.44 -40.56 -13.19
N CYS A 420 2.78 -40.62 -12.03
CA CYS A 420 1.45 -41.20 -11.90
C CYS A 420 0.46 -40.22 -11.32
N HIS A 421 0.88 -39.27 -10.46
CA HIS A 421 -0.02 -38.35 -9.75
C HIS A 421 -0.01 -36.94 -10.31
N ALA A 422 -1.18 -36.35 -10.42
CA ALA A 422 -1.36 -34.93 -10.61
C ALA A 422 -1.31 -34.22 -9.24
N THR A 423 -0.49 -33.18 -9.12
CA THR A 423 -0.22 -32.52 -7.83
C THR A 423 -1.29 -31.54 -7.41
N HIS A 424 -2.06 -30.96 -8.34
CA HIS A 424 -3.10 -30.02 -8.01
C HIS A 424 -4.50 -30.65 -8.01
N ALA A 425 -4.88 -31.32 -9.10
CA ALA A 425 -6.19 -31.94 -9.24
C ALA A 425 -6.21 -33.03 -10.32
N SER A 426 -7.20 -33.90 -10.28
CA SER A 426 -7.42 -34.96 -11.27
C SER A 426 -8.88 -35.37 -11.34
N ASP A 427 -9.31 -35.92 -12.48
CA ASP A 427 -10.62 -36.58 -12.62
C ASP A 427 -10.61 -38.04 -12.15
N LEU A 428 -9.41 -38.62 -11.92
CA LEU A 428 -9.26 -39.98 -11.44
C LEU A 428 -8.98 -40.03 -9.92
N PRO A 429 -9.46 -41.07 -9.23
CA PRO A 429 -9.25 -41.23 -7.79
C PRO A 429 -7.76 -41.27 -7.44
N LYS A 430 -7.42 -40.88 -6.19
CA LYS A 430 -6.04 -40.80 -5.69
C LYS A 430 -5.15 -39.89 -6.53
N HIS A 431 -5.72 -38.92 -7.24
CA HIS A 431 -5.03 -37.98 -8.13
C HIS A 431 -4.23 -38.63 -9.25
N ILE A 432 -4.61 -39.82 -9.70
CA ILE A 432 -3.94 -40.45 -10.84
C ILE A 432 -4.16 -39.60 -12.09
N ARG A 433 -3.13 -39.46 -12.91
CA ARG A 433 -3.19 -38.77 -14.21
C ARG A 433 -3.82 -39.67 -15.26
N GLU A 434 -4.54 -39.08 -16.21
CA GLU A 434 -4.97 -39.80 -17.42
C GLU A 434 -3.78 -40.17 -18.32
N SER A 435 -2.83 -39.21 -18.42
CA SER A 435 -1.59 -39.40 -19.16
C SER A 435 -0.45 -38.59 -18.53
N VAL A 436 0.77 -38.94 -18.86
CA VAL A 436 1.96 -38.25 -18.40
C VAL A 436 2.88 -37.90 -19.57
N PRO A 437 3.41 -36.67 -19.65
CA PRO A 437 4.36 -36.29 -20.68
C PRO A 437 5.69 -37.03 -20.48
N TYR A 438 6.18 -37.63 -21.58
CA TYR A 438 7.46 -38.28 -21.65
C TYR A 438 8.15 -37.96 -22.97
N GLY A 439 9.13 -37.08 -22.94
CA GLY A 439 9.69 -36.49 -24.14
C GLY A 439 8.64 -35.74 -24.97
N VAL A 440 8.46 -36.18 -26.21
CA VAL A 440 7.45 -35.62 -27.15
C VAL A 440 6.10 -36.33 -27.08
N TRP A 441 5.97 -37.38 -26.29
CA TRP A 441 4.77 -38.20 -26.18
C TRP A 441 4.01 -37.89 -24.89
N ASN A 442 2.68 -38.11 -24.93
CA ASN A 442 1.83 -38.26 -23.76
C ASN A 442 1.50 -39.75 -23.59
N LEU A 443 2.09 -40.35 -22.57
CA LEU A 443 1.87 -41.79 -22.27
C LEU A 443 0.59 -41.93 -21.45
N PRO A 444 -0.45 -42.62 -21.94
CA PRO A 444 -1.65 -42.86 -21.17
C PRO A 444 -1.34 -43.75 -19.96
N ILE A 445 -2.08 -43.58 -18.85
CA ILE A 445 -1.99 -44.43 -17.67
C ILE A 445 -3.13 -45.45 -17.64
N GLN A 446 -4.30 -45.06 -18.11
CA GLN A 446 -5.52 -45.91 -18.19
C GLN A 446 -5.78 -46.67 -16.87
N TYR A 447 -5.78 -45.89 -15.77
CA TYR A 447 -5.99 -46.44 -14.45
C TYR A 447 -7.46 -46.81 -14.21
N GLN A 448 -7.67 -48.02 -13.70
CA GLN A 448 -8.96 -48.52 -13.23
C GLN A 448 -8.85 -48.97 -11.78
N LYS A 449 -9.77 -48.53 -10.94
CA LYS A 449 -9.88 -48.89 -9.53
C LYS A 449 -10.94 -49.96 -9.39
N THR A 450 -10.64 -51.05 -8.61
CA THR A 450 -11.63 -52.02 -8.13
C THR A 450 -11.76 -51.95 -6.63
N ASP A 451 -12.66 -52.66 -6.01
CA ASP A 451 -12.88 -52.61 -4.56
C ASP A 451 -11.64 -53.10 -3.76
N THR A 452 -10.99 -54.15 -4.23
CA THR A 452 -9.82 -54.74 -3.56
C THR A 452 -8.50 -54.41 -4.25
N GLY A 453 -8.51 -53.74 -5.41
CA GLY A 453 -7.28 -53.51 -6.16
C GLY A 453 -7.44 -52.48 -7.26
N GLY A 454 -6.90 -52.80 -8.41
CA GLY A 454 -7.00 -52.02 -9.63
C GLY A 454 -6.08 -52.52 -10.73
N GLY A 455 -6.00 -51.69 -11.79
CA GLY A 455 -5.13 -52.01 -12.92
C GLY A 455 -4.69 -50.74 -13.63
N CYS A 456 -3.56 -50.85 -14.32
CA CYS A 456 -3.02 -49.84 -15.19
C CYS A 456 -2.70 -50.45 -16.56
N GLN A 457 -3.02 -49.72 -17.62
CA GLN A 457 -2.54 -50.04 -18.98
C GLN A 457 -1.69 -48.87 -19.48
N PRO A 458 -0.53 -48.63 -18.89
CA PRO A 458 0.30 -47.49 -19.22
C PRO A 458 1.06 -47.72 -20.53
N GLY A 459 1.40 -46.65 -21.24
CA GLY A 459 2.24 -46.74 -22.43
C GLY A 459 3.68 -47.20 -22.17
N CYS A 460 4.07 -47.49 -20.93
CA CYS A 460 5.43 -47.90 -20.55
C CYS A 460 5.64 -49.40 -20.39
N HIS A 461 4.57 -50.18 -20.26
CA HIS A 461 4.64 -51.67 -20.15
C HIS A 461 3.26 -52.25 -20.48
N GLN A 462 3.19 -53.56 -20.61
CA GLN A 462 1.92 -54.30 -20.78
C GLN A 462 0.96 -54.04 -19.61
N PRO A 463 -0.37 -54.18 -19.79
CA PRO A 463 -1.34 -54.06 -18.71
C PRO A 463 -1.02 -54.98 -17.52
N PHE A 464 -1.12 -54.39 -16.32
CA PHE A 464 -1.04 -55.11 -15.06
C PHE A 464 -2.23 -54.78 -14.19
N THR A 465 -2.72 -55.79 -13.49
CA THR A 465 -3.71 -55.63 -12.42
C THR A 465 -3.08 -55.97 -11.08
N TYR A 466 -3.71 -55.57 -9.99
CA TYR A 466 -3.27 -55.92 -8.64
C TYR A 466 -4.47 -56.06 -7.73
N ASP A 467 -4.39 -56.95 -6.76
CA ASP A 467 -5.44 -57.18 -5.78
C ASP A 467 -4.87 -57.40 -4.39
N ARG A 468 -5.45 -56.76 -3.39
CA ARG A 468 -4.99 -56.83 -2.02
C ARG A 468 -5.43 -58.11 -1.30
N ALA A 469 -6.62 -58.58 -1.66
CA ALA A 469 -7.26 -59.76 -1.06
C ALA A 469 -6.86 -61.05 -1.76
N SER A 470 -6.76 -61.00 -3.10
CA SER A 470 -6.41 -62.16 -3.95
C SER A 470 -5.25 -61.77 -4.87
N PRO A 471 -4.01 -61.87 -4.37
CA PRO A 471 -2.83 -61.39 -5.10
C PRO A 471 -2.73 -62.04 -6.50
N VAL A 472 -2.50 -61.17 -7.50
CA VAL A 472 -2.34 -61.61 -8.88
C VAL A 472 -0.91 -62.16 -9.06
N ALA A 473 -0.82 -63.43 -9.50
CA ALA A 473 0.47 -64.05 -9.83
C ALA A 473 0.94 -63.57 -11.22
N TYR A 474 2.13 -62.99 -11.26
CA TYR A 474 2.84 -62.68 -12.51
C TYR A 474 4.02 -63.63 -12.66
N PRO A 475 4.18 -64.25 -13.82
CA PRO A 475 5.37 -65.09 -14.06
C PRO A 475 6.61 -64.22 -13.85
N ASP A 476 7.57 -64.73 -13.13
CA ASP A 476 8.86 -64.09 -12.92
C ASP A 476 9.41 -63.64 -14.27
N LYS A 477 9.63 -62.32 -14.44
CA LYS A 477 10.40 -61.86 -15.58
C LYS A 477 11.80 -62.47 -15.42
N ALA A 478 12.15 -63.41 -16.32
CA ALA A 478 13.52 -63.84 -16.48
C ALA A 478 14.43 -62.60 -16.39
N GLY A 479 15.41 -62.63 -15.54
CA GLY A 479 16.31 -61.52 -15.26
C GLY A 479 16.85 -60.91 -16.55
N PRO A 480 17.35 -59.65 -16.52
CA PRO A 480 17.86 -59.01 -17.71
C PRO A 480 18.85 -59.90 -18.41
N ALA A 481 18.59 -60.21 -19.68
CA ALA A 481 19.59 -60.79 -20.55
C ALA A 481 20.90 -59.99 -20.37
N LYS A 482 21.97 -60.67 -20.07
CA LYS A 482 23.31 -60.13 -19.81
C LYS A 482 23.80 -59.23 -20.94
#